data_7ea523c507e5a5ede3e9651873a3cb81
#
_entry.id   7ea523c507e5a5ede3e9651873a3cb81
#
_cell.length_a   1.000
_cell.length_b   1.000
_cell.length_c   1.000
_cell.angle_alpha   90.00
_cell.angle_beta   90.00
_cell.angle_gamma   90.00
#
_symmetry.space_group_name_H-M   'P 1'
#
loop_
_entity.id
_entity.type
_entity.pdbx_description
1 polymer ?
#
loop_
_entity_poly.entity_id
_entity_poly.type
_entity_poly.pdbx_seq_one_letter_code
_entity_poly.pdbx_strand_id
1 'polypeptide(L)'
;VKAERIESSLQRRFWSLNRLSDLAERQVVLLTDGSGEAEAGDDRLSIEAPALLWLGDQQPGRLRVEAGSTGYRGHVANAFLVDAIGDQAESVDLRYLVDRNFVLSLAGQGEQASVIARCFNGVLNELRQPQEGSPLLLAALLRIMLVTMMRLSGAHETSLVGTGEKAGLLLRFRQLVEMNFRSHWSIVQYASALGISADRLHAVCTSGIGKSPKALVSERLAHEAALRLDRSAMTIQQLGHSLGFNDPAHFSNFFRRMMGISPGAYRRQRGEARRQGELAPPASFADWP
;
A
#
# COMPACT_ATOMS: atom_id res chain seq x y z
N VAL A 1 -2.40 -8.52 -11.61
CA VAL A 1 -3.79 -8.46 -11.10
C VAL A 1 -4.48 -9.76 -11.45
N LYS A 2 -5.27 -10.31 -10.52
CA LYS A 2 -6.22 -11.42 -10.74
C LYS A 2 -7.57 -10.96 -10.21
N ALA A 3 -8.65 -11.37 -10.87
CA ALA A 3 -10.01 -11.09 -10.39
C ALA A 3 -10.97 -12.21 -10.78
N GLU A 4 -11.99 -12.41 -9.94
CA GLU A 4 -13.06 -13.37 -10.17
C GLU A 4 -14.39 -12.83 -9.64
N ARG A 5 -15.51 -13.35 -10.15
CA ARG A 5 -16.84 -13.13 -9.59
C ARG A 5 -17.11 -14.11 -8.46
N ILE A 6 -17.74 -13.64 -7.41
CA ILE A 6 -18.35 -14.46 -6.39
C ILE A 6 -19.81 -14.65 -6.83
N GLU A 7 -20.10 -15.81 -7.40
CA GLU A 7 -21.46 -16.15 -7.81
C GLU A 7 -22.23 -16.77 -6.64
N SER A 8 -23.53 -16.54 -6.59
CA SER A 8 -24.39 -17.15 -5.59
C SER A 8 -24.24 -18.67 -5.57
N SER A 9 -24.08 -19.25 -4.39
CA SER A 9 -23.92 -20.69 -4.17
C SER A 9 -24.79 -21.14 -3.00
N LEU A 10 -25.30 -22.36 -3.06
CA LEU A 10 -26.04 -22.96 -1.94
C LEU A 10 -25.17 -23.37 -0.75
N GLN A 11 -23.84 -23.32 -0.92
CA GLN A 11 -22.88 -23.66 0.11
C GLN A 11 -21.96 -22.48 0.41
N ARG A 12 -21.47 -22.41 1.65
CA ARG A 12 -20.40 -21.51 2.06
C ARG A 12 -19.17 -21.74 1.21
N ARG A 13 -18.48 -20.66 0.87
CA ARG A 13 -17.19 -20.73 0.19
C ARG A 13 -16.06 -20.27 1.10
N PHE A 14 -14.91 -20.90 0.91
CA PHE A 14 -13.70 -20.60 1.65
C PHE A 14 -12.55 -20.35 0.69
N TRP A 15 -11.77 -19.33 0.98
CA TRP A 15 -10.51 -19.07 0.29
C TRP A 15 -9.40 -18.92 1.33
N SER A 16 -8.27 -19.57 1.07
CA SER A 16 -7.05 -19.31 1.83
C SER A 16 -6.50 -17.92 1.47
N LEU A 17 -6.12 -17.16 2.48
CA LEU A 17 -5.46 -15.86 2.33
C LEU A 17 -3.93 -16.01 2.30
N ASN A 18 -3.41 -17.25 2.25
CA ASN A 18 -1.98 -17.51 2.21
C ASN A 18 -1.37 -16.94 0.92
N ARG A 19 -0.09 -16.56 1.01
CA ARG A 19 0.67 -16.11 -0.16
C ARG A 19 0.62 -17.16 -1.26
N LEU A 20 0.12 -16.77 -2.43
CA LEU A 20 0.15 -17.60 -3.64
C LEU A 20 1.48 -17.49 -4.39
N SER A 21 2.33 -16.53 -4.02
CA SER A 21 3.64 -16.27 -4.60
C SER A 21 4.54 -15.58 -3.58
N ASP A 22 5.86 -15.58 -3.81
CA ASP A 22 6.84 -14.82 -3.02
C ASP A 22 6.69 -13.28 -3.18
N LEU A 23 5.81 -12.84 -4.09
CA LEU A 23 5.50 -11.44 -4.32
C LEU A 23 4.37 -10.99 -3.39
N ALA A 24 4.56 -9.86 -2.72
CA ALA A 24 3.52 -9.26 -1.90
C ALA A 24 2.31 -8.87 -2.77
N GLU A 25 1.15 -9.40 -2.43
CA GLU A 25 -0.13 -9.12 -3.11
C GLU A 25 -1.11 -8.55 -2.07
N ARG A 26 -2.00 -7.66 -2.50
CA ARG A 26 -3.14 -7.19 -1.72
C ARG A 26 -4.40 -7.91 -2.17
N GLN A 27 -5.35 -8.08 -1.27
CA GLN A 27 -6.64 -8.69 -1.62
C GLN A 27 -7.76 -7.69 -1.42
N VAL A 28 -8.72 -7.72 -2.32
CA VAL A 28 -9.91 -6.90 -2.27
C VAL A 28 -11.13 -7.76 -2.55
N VAL A 29 -12.18 -7.58 -1.76
CA VAL A 29 -13.45 -8.28 -1.92
C VAL A 29 -14.58 -7.25 -1.84
N LEU A 30 -15.43 -7.21 -2.85
CA LEU A 30 -16.69 -6.48 -2.83
C LEU A 30 -17.82 -7.51 -2.68
N LEU A 31 -18.55 -7.50 -1.57
CA LEU A 31 -19.82 -8.19 -1.48
C LEU A 31 -20.95 -7.24 -1.87
N THR A 32 -21.73 -7.63 -2.86
CA THR A 32 -22.93 -6.90 -3.30
C THR A 32 -24.16 -7.38 -2.56
N ASP A 33 -24.21 -8.68 -2.23
CA ASP A 33 -25.27 -9.32 -1.45
C ASP A 33 -24.69 -10.36 -0.49
N GLY A 34 -25.37 -10.57 0.63
CA GLY A 34 -25.03 -11.57 1.63
C GLY A 34 -24.00 -11.11 2.64
N SER A 35 -23.22 -12.03 3.19
CA SER A 35 -22.27 -11.76 4.26
C SER A 35 -21.05 -12.66 4.18
N GLY A 36 -20.02 -12.31 4.96
CA GLY A 36 -18.79 -13.07 5.05
C GLY A 36 -17.94 -12.65 6.26
N GLU A 37 -16.83 -13.33 6.43
CA GLU A 37 -15.85 -13.06 7.48
C GLU A 37 -14.44 -13.32 6.95
N ALA A 38 -13.52 -12.44 7.24
CA ALA A 38 -12.11 -12.63 6.96
C ALA A 38 -11.32 -12.73 8.26
N GLU A 39 -10.49 -13.76 8.38
CA GLU A 39 -9.48 -13.90 9.41
C GLU A 39 -8.12 -13.67 8.76
N ALA A 40 -7.38 -12.65 9.18
CA ALA A 40 -6.05 -12.31 8.66
C ALA A 40 -5.12 -12.01 9.84
N GLY A 41 -4.24 -12.96 10.18
CA GLY A 41 -3.47 -12.91 11.42
C GLY A 41 -4.39 -12.88 12.65
N ASP A 42 -4.24 -11.84 13.47
CA ASP A 42 -5.08 -11.63 14.67
C ASP A 42 -6.38 -10.86 14.37
N ASP A 43 -6.54 -10.36 13.16
CA ASP A 43 -7.72 -9.59 12.75
C ASP A 43 -8.87 -10.51 12.36
N ARG A 44 -10.07 -10.21 12.91
CA ARG A 44 -11.36 -10.78 12.46
C ARG A 44 -12.24 -9.67 11.94
N LEU A 45 -12.56 -9.74 10.66
CA LEU A 45 -13.30 -8.72 9.93
C LEU A 45 -14.61 -9.30 9.42
N SER A 46 -15.72 -8.85 9.98
CA SER A 46 -17.07 -9.20 9.52
C SER A 46 -17.45 -8.32 8.32
N ILE A 47 -18.12 -8.92 7.32
CA ILE A 47 -18.50 -8.27 6.08
C ILE A 47 -19.99 -8.45 5.89
N GLU A 48 -20.75 -7.36 5.94
CA GLU A 48 -22.20 -7.32 5.68
C GLU A 48 -22.45 -6.50 4.41
N ALA A 49 -22.98 -7.13 3.39
CA ALA A 49 -23.19 -6.46 2.08
C ALA A 49 -24.25 -5.35 2.15
N PRO A 50 -24.13 -4.30 1.33
CA PRO A 50 -23.01 -4.04 0.42
C PRO A 50 -21.78 -3.53 1.18
N ALA A 51 -20.64 -4.18 0.99
CA ALA A 51 -19.41 -3.83 1.69
C ALA A 51 -18.17 -4.22 0.88
N LEU A 52 -17.08 -3.47 1.10
CA LEU A 52 -15.78 -3.74 0.53
C LEU A 52 -14.79 -4.11 1.66
N LEU A 53 -14.17 -5.28 1.55
CA LEU A 53 -13.02 -5.70 2.34
C LEU A 53 -11.75 -5.39 1.55
N TRP A 54 -10.78 -4.78 2.22
CA TRP A 54 -9.41 -4.65 1.74
C TRP A 54 -8.45 -5.28 2.74
N LEU A 55 -7.53 -6.10 2.25
CA LEU A 55 -6.45 -6.71 3.05
C LEU A 55 -5.12 -6.20 2.54
N GLY A 56 -4.48 -5.36 3.34
CA GLY A 56 -3.25 -4.63 3.01
C GLY A 56 -2.00 -5.47 3.14
N ASP A 57 -1.82 -6.18 4.24
CA ASP A 57 -0.69 -7.09 4.42
C ASP A 57 -1.17 -8.53 4.37
N GLN A 58 -0.39 -9.38 3.70
CA GLN A 58 -0.72 -10.79 3.59
C GLN A 58 -0.26 -11.54 4.83
N GLN A 59 -1.13 -11.59 5.81
CA GLN A 59 -1.03 -12.54 6.89
C GLN A 59 -1.76 -13.84 6.52
N PRO A 60 -1.26 -15.00 6.97
CA PRO A 60 -1.98 -16.25 6.76
C PRO A 60 -3.37 -16.15 7.38
N GLY A 61 -4.38 -16.61 6.66
CA GLY A 61 -5.75 -16.50 7.11
C GLY A 61 -6.75 -17.17 6.18
N ARG A 62 -8.02 -16.87 6.39
CA ARG A 62 -9.13 -17.44 5.64
C ARG A 62 -10.21 -16.39 5.38
N LEU A 63 -10.71 -16.36 4.16
CA LEU A 63 -11.95 -15.68 3.81
C LEU A 63 -13.07 -16.70 3.75
N ARG A 64 -14.14 -16.47 4.49
CA ARG A 64 -15.40 -17.22 4.44
C ARG A 64 -16.49 -16.32 3.89
N VAL A 65 -17.23 -16.81 2.92
CA VAL A 65 -18.41 -16.12 2.37
C VAL A 65 -19.61 -17.05 2.50
N GLU A 66 -20.71 -16.53 3.03
CA GLU A 66 -21.91 -17.32 3.32
C GLU A 66 -22.66 -17.71 2.04
N ALA A 67 -23.50 -18.73 2.15
CA ALA A 67 -24.35 -19.19 1.05
C ALA A 67 -25.27 -18.04 0.58
N GLY A 68 -25.53 -17.96 -0.71
CA GLY A 68 -26.36 -16.93 -1.33
C GLY A 68 -25.64 -15.61 -1.61
N SER A 69 -24.43 -15.42 -1.08
CA SER A 69 -23.68 -14.17 -1.30
C SER A 69 -23.18 -14.02 -2.72
N THR A 70 -23.15 -12.78 -3.20
CA THR A 70 -22.62 -12.40 -4.51
C THR A 70 -21.63 -11.24 -4.41
N GLY A 71 -20.75 -11.12 -5.42
CA GLY A 71 -19.77 -10.03 -5.43
C GLY A 71 -18.58 -10.28 -6.33
N TYR A 72 -17.45 -9.74 -5.93
CA TYR A 72 -16.17 -9.79 -6.65
C TYR A 72 -15.02 -10.00 -5.69
N ARG A 73 -13.98 -10.67 -6.16
CA ARG A 73 -12.72 -10.85 -5.45
C ARG A 73 -11.57 -10.54 -6.39
N GLY A 74 -10.55 -9.85 -5.87
CA GLY A 74 -9.36 -9.50 -6.64
C GLY A 74 -8.08 -9.65 -5.83
N HIS A 75 -6.98 -9.91 -6.53
CA HIS A 75 -5.61 -9.88 -6.04
C HIS A 75 -4.83 -8.84 -6.82
N VAL A 76 -4.14 -7.98 -6.12
CA VAL A 76 -3.38 -6.86 -6.70
C VAL A 76 -1.93 -7.00 -6.28
N ALA A 77 -1.04 -7.24 -7.26
CA ALA A 77 0.39 -7.26 -7.02
C ALA A 77 0.92 -5.85 -6.74
N ASN A 78 1.94 -5.73 -5.87
CA ASN A 78 2.54 -4.45 -5.49
C ASN A 78 2.96 -3.59 -6.68
N ALA A 79 3.47 -4.18 -7.76
CA ALA A 79 3.86 -3.43 -8.95
C ALA A 79 2.70 -2.61 -9.53
N PHE A 80 1.49 -3.19 -9.59
CA PHE A 80 0.29 -2.47 -10.05
C PHE A 80 -0.20 -1.42 -9.06
N LEU A 81 -0.02 -1.64 -7.75
CA LEU A 81 -0.31 -0.61 -6.75
C LEU A 81 0.57 0.61 -6.91
N VAL A 82 1.87 0.41 -7.13
CA VAL A 82 2.82 1.51 -7.39
C VAL A 82 2.37 2.35 -8.58
N ASP A 83 2.02 1.70 -9.69
CA ASP A 83 1.55 2.38 -10.90
C ASP A 83 0.20 3.07 -10.70
N ALA A 84 -0.72 2.43 -9.98
CA ALA A 84 -2.04 2.99 -9.67
C ALA A 84 -1.96 4.19 -8.71
N ILE A 85 -1.12 4.14 -7.69
CA ILE A 85 -0.96 5.20 -6.70
C ILE A 85 -0.19 6.37 -7.29
N GLY A 86 0.92 6.13 -8.00
CA GLY A 86 1.77 7.17 -8.59
C GLY A 86 2.59 7.95 -7.56
N ASP A 87 3.20 9.07 -8.00
CA ASP A 87 4.21 9.83 -7.24
C ASP A 87 3.71 11.20 -6.73
N GLN A 88 2.40 11.48 -6.83
CA GLN A 88 1.84 12.78 -6.45
C GLN A 88 1.66 12.92 -4.94
N ALA A 89 1.49 14.16 -4.44
CA ALA A 89 1.34 14.42 -3.00
C ALA A 89 0.11 13.69 -2.41
N GLU A 90 -0.99 13.64 -3.15
CA GLU A 90 -2.23 12.94 -2.77
C GLU A 90 -2.06 11.41 -2.69
N SER A 91 -0.97 10.89 -3.24
CA SER A 91 -0.64 9.46 -3.18
C SER A 91 -0.27 8.99 -1.76
N VAL A 92 0.02 9.90 -0.84
CA VAL A 92 0.38 9.57 0.55
C VAL A 92 -0.79 8.86 1.25
N ASP A 93 -1.99 9.41 1.14
CA ASP A 93 -3.18 8.86 1.78
C ASP A 93 -3.56 7.50 1.16
N LEU A 94 -3.35 7.35 -0.16
CA LEU A 94 -3.57 6.08 -0.84
C LEU A 94 -2.57 5.01 -0.40
N ARG A 95 -1.28 5.36 -0.24
CA ARG A 95 -0.24 4.44 0.27
C ARG A 95 -0.60 3.93 1.66
N TYR A 96 -1.06 4.86 2.51
CA TYR A 96 -1.54 4.54 3.82
C TYR A 96 -2.75 3.59 3.82
N LEU A 97 -3.72 3.85 2.96
CA LEU A 97 -4.93 3.05 2.84
C LEU A 97 -4.61 1.59 2.45
N VAL A 98 -3.71 1.40 1.48
CA VAL A 98 -3.44 0.06 0.91
C VAL A 98 -2.65 -0.88 1.82
N ASP A 99 -2.03 -0.36 2.87
CA ASP A 99 -1.27 -1.17 3.83
C ASP A 99 -2.10 -1.68 5.01
N ARG A 100 -3.41 -1.35 5.06
CA ARG A 100 -4.29 -1.69 6.17
C ARG A 100 -5.27 -2.79 5.81
N ASN A 101 -5.70 -3.52 6.84
CA ASN A 101 -6.87 -4.39 6.77
C ASN A 101 -8.09 -3.60 7.24
N PHE A 102 -9.15 -3.54 6.43
CA PHE A 102 -10.38 -2.85 6.79
C PHE A 102 -11.59 -3.34 5.99
N VAL A 103 -12.76 -3.07 6.55
CA VAL A 103 -14.04 -3.22 5.86
C VAL A 103 -14.68 -1.83 5.74
N LEU A 104 -15.10 -1.47 4.54
CA LEU A 104 -15.92 -0.29 4.27
C LEU A 104 -17.36 -0.72 4.04
N SER A 105 -18.28 -0.29 4.90
CA SER A 105 -19.70 -0.40 4.62
C SER A 105 -20.07 0.52 3.48
N LEU A 106 -20.78 -0.01 2.49
CA LEU A 106 -21.32 0.72 1.35
C LEU A 106 -22.84 0.93 1.48
N ALA A 107 -23.40 0.66 2.66
CA ALA A 107 -24.81 0.92 2.96
C ALA A 107 -25.11 2.41 2.81
N GLY A 108 -26.11 2.75 2.01
CA GLY A 108 -26.43 4.14 1.67
C GLY A 108 -25.48 4.81 0.64
N GLN A 109 -24.44 4.12 0.17
CA GLN A 109 -23.41 4.61 -0.77
C GLN A 109 -23.55 3.92 -2.14
N GLY A 110 -24.77 3.84 -2.68
CA GLY A 110 -25.08 3.06 -3.88
C GLY A 110 -24.31 3.51 -5.13
N GLU A 111 -24.03 4.82 -5.27
CA GLU A 111 -23.23 5.33 -6.38
C GLU A 111 -21.78 4.84 -6.29
N GLN A 112 -21.15 4.93 -5.12
CA GLN A 112 -19.77 4.50 -4.88
C GLN A 112 -19.65 2.98 -5.02
N ALA A 113 -20.59 2.21 -4.50
CA ALA A 113 -20.68 0.77 -4.70
C ALA A 113 -20.73 0.41 -6.19
N SER A 114 -21.52 1.15 -6.97
CA SER A 114 -21.61 0.98 -8.43
C SER A 114 -20.30 1.33 -9.14
N VAL A 115 -19.59 2.39 -8.72
CA VAL A 115 -18.27 2.73 -9.25
C VAL A 115 -17.29 1.58 -9.04
N ILE A 116 -17.21 1.05 -7.82
CA ILE A 116 -16.30 -0.05 -7.47
C ILE A 116 -16.66 -1.32 -8.27
N ALA A 117 -17.94 -1.67 -8.38
CA ALA A 117 -18.39 -2.80 -9.16
C ALA A 117 -18.04 -2.66 -10.67
N ARG A 118 -18.18 -1.45 -11.23
CA ARG A 118 -17.75 -1.16 -12.62
C ARG A 118 -16.24 -1.33 -12.80
N CYS A 119 -15.43 -0.91 -11.81
CA CYS A 119 -13.98 -1.16 -11.85
C CYS A 119 -13.67 -2.66 -11.89
N PHE A 120 -14.32 -3.49 -11.06
CA PHE A 120 -14.15 -4.93 -11.09
C PHE A 120 -14.55 -5.54 -12.43
N ASN A 121 -15.69 -5.12 -13.00
CA ASN A 121 -16.11 -5.59 -14.32
C ASN A 121 -15.11 -5.17 -15.41
N GLY A 122 -14.58 -3.95 -15.36
CA GLY A 122 -13.52 -3.49 -16.26
C GLY A 122 -12.27 -4.35 -16.15
N VAL A 123 -11.81 -4.64 -14.93
CA VAL A 123 -10.66 -5.53 -14.69
C VAL A 123 -10.93 -6.93 -15.24
N LEU A 124 -12.11 -7.52 -14.98
CA LEU A 124 -12.47 -8.84 -15.48
C LEU A 124 -12.49 -8.92 -17.01
N ASN A 125 -13.02 -7.88 -17.66
CA ASN A 125 -13.07 -7.83 -19.12
C ASN A 125 -11.65 -7.72 -19.71
N GLU A 126 -10.80 -6.87 -19.14
CA GLU A 126 -9.43 -6.70 -19.59
C GLU A 126 -8.56 -7.94 -19.40
N LEU A 127 -8.77 -8.67 -18.29
CA LEU A 127 -8.08 -9.94 -18.04
C LEU A 127 -8.53 -11.07 -18.96
N ARG A 128 -9.78 -11.03 -19.47
CA ARG A 128 -10.30 -12.01 -20.44
C ARG A 128 -9.80 -11.79 -21.86
N GLN A 129 -9.62 -10.53 -22.24
CA GLN A 129 -9.21 -10.13 -23.59
C GLN A 129 -8.13 -9.04 -23.51
N PRO A 130 -6.89 -9.40 -23.13
CA PRO A 130 -5.80 -8.44 -23.02
C PRO A 130 -5.51 -7.78 -24.36
N GLN A 131 -5.31 -6.45 -24.36
CA GLN A 131 -4.97 -5.65 -25.52
C GLN A 131 -3.74 -4.80 -25.26
N GLU A 132 -3.24 -4.13 -26.29
CA GLU A 132 -2.19 -3.13 -26.12
C GLU A 132 -2.68 -2.03 -25.16
N GLY A 133 -1.86 -1.71 -24.14
CA GLY A 133 -2.24 -0.75 -23.10
C GLY A 133 -3.00 -1.35 -21.91
N SER A 134 -3.30 -2.67 -21.87
CA SER A 134 -3.95 -3.34 -20.75
C SER A 134 -3.34 -3.00 -19.37
N PRO A 135 -2.01 -2.96 -19.17
CA PRO A 135 -1.44 -2.58 -17.88
C PRO A 135 -1.83 -1.16 -17.45
N LEU A 136 -1.89 -0.21 -18.39
CA LEU A 136 -2.28 1.17 -18.11
C LEU A 136 -3.76 1.26 -17.71
N LEU A 137 -4.63 0.54 -18.42
CA LEU A 137 -6.06 0.50 -18.12
C LEU A 137 -6.32 -0.14 -16.75
N LEU A 138 -5.67 -1.28 -16.44
CA LEU A 138 -5.78 -1.93 -15.14
C LEU A 138 -5.31 -1.02 -14.01
N ALA A 139 -4.20 -0.29 -14.18
CA ALA A 139 -3.72 0.69 -13.20
C ALA A 139 -4.70 1.85 -13.02
N ALA A 140 -5.33 2.34 -14.09
CA ALA A 140 -6.33 3.39 -14.02
C ALA A 140 -7.60 2.94 -13.28
N LEU A 141 -8.12 1.74 -13.56
CA LEU A 141 -9.27 1.17 -12.87
C LEU A 141 -8.99 0.97 -11.38
N LEU A 142 -7.81 0.48 -11.04
CA LEU A 142 -7.37 0.34 -9.65
C LEU A 142 -7.27 1.70 -8.96
N ARG A 143 -6.72 2.73 -9.63
CA ARG A 143 -6.65 4.11 -9.10
C ARG A 143 -8.02 4.66 -8.78
N ILE A 144 -9.00 4.50 -9.68
CA ILE A 144 -10.39 4.93 -9.44
C ILE A 144 -10.95 4.24 -8.20
N MET A 145 -10.74 2.93 -8.06
CA MET A 145 -11.18 2.17 -6.89
C MET A 145 -10.54 2.70 -5.61
N LEU A 146 -9.21 2.87 -5.58
CA LEU A 146 -8.47 3.37 -4.43
C LEU A 146 -8.90 4.78 -4.01
N VAL A 147 -9.09 5.70 -4.96
CA VAL A 147 -9.56 7.06 -4.67
C VAL A 147 -11.00 7.03 -4.12
N THR A 148 -11.86 6.17 -4.65
CA THR A 148 -13.22 5.98 -4.12
C THR A 148 -13.19 5.47 -2.69
N MET A 149 -12.36 4.47 -2.40
CA MET A 149 -12.15 3.93 -1.05
C MET A 149 -11.62 5.00 -0.09
N MET A 150 -10.64 5.79 -0.51
CA MET A 150 -10.06 6.88 0.29
C MET A 150 -11.12 7.92 0.66
N ARG A 151 -11.97 8.33 -0.28
CA ARG A 151 -13.07 9.29 -0.03
C ARG A 151 -14.09 8.74 0.95
N LEU A 152 -14.40 7.45 0.86
CA LEU A 152 -15.29 6.76 1.78
C LEU A 152 -14.68 6.60 3.17
N SER A 153 -13.39 6.27 3.27
CA SER A 153 -12.70 6.11 4.56
C SER A 153 -12.55 7.44 5.29
N GLY A 154 -12.26 8.54 4.61
CA GLY A 154 -12.21 9.89 5.21
C GLY A 154 -13.55 10.38 5.76
N ALA A 155 -14.67 9.91 5.21
CA ALA A 155 -16.01 10.18 5.75
C ALA A 155 -16.35 9.34 7.00
N HIS A 156 -15.57 8.29 7.29
CA HIS A 156 -15.81 7.32 8.36
C HIS A 156 -14.65 7.19 9.35
N GLU A 157 -13.86 8.24 9.58
CA GLU A 157 -12.76 8.22 10.60
C GLU A 157 -13.21 7.79 12.02
N THR A 158 -14.51 7.66 12.25
CA THR A 158 -15.11 7.23 13.52
C THR A 158 -15.36 5.73 13.64
N SER A 159 -15.14 4.91 12.62
CA SER A 159 -15.55 3.48 12.61
C SER A 159 -14.44 2.47 12.25
N LEU A 160 -13.18 2.82 12.44
CA LEU A 160 -12.10 1.84 12.28
C LEU A 160 -11.91 1.05 13.59
N VAL A 161 -12.82 0.12 13.84
CA VAL A 161 -12.74 -0.84 14.95
C VAL A 161 -11.64 -1.84 14.64
N GLY A 162 -10.63 -1.94 15.53
CA GLY A 162 -9.68 -3.05 15.54
C GLY A 162 -8.21 -2.73 15.80
N THR A 163 -7.79 -1.48 15.75
CA THR A 163 -6.38 -1.15 16.06
C THR A 163 -6.26 -0.59 17.47
N GLY A 164 -5.54 -1.29 18.37
CA GLY A 164 -5.17 -0.76 19.67
C GLY A 164 -4.44 0.59 19.54
N GLU A 165 -4.43 1.42 20.58
CA GLU A 165 -3.82 2.76 20.64
C GLU A 165 -2.41 2.82 19.99
N LYS A 166 -1.61 1.76 20.19
CA LYS A 166 -0.24 1.65 19.62
C LYS A 166 -0.25 1.58 18.08
N ALA A 167 -1.15 0.78 17.52
CA ALA A 167 -1.26 0.63 16.07
C ALA A 167 -1.73 1.94 15.41
N GLY A 168 -2.69 2.64 16.02
CA GLY A 168 -3.12 3.96 15.57
C GLY A 168 -2.00 5.02 15.63
N LEU A 169 -1.11 4.95 16.64
CA LEU A 169 0.06 5.83 16.72
C LEU A 169 1.11 5.54 15.65
N LEU A 170 1.44 4.26 15.42
CA LEU A 170 2.35 3.85 14.34
C LEU A 170 1.88 4.34 13.00
N LEU A 171 0.65 4.21 12.78
CA LEU A 171 -0.07 4.59 11.61
C LEU A 171 0.04 6.10 11.33
N ARG A 172 -0.31 6.95 12.31
CA ARG A 172 -0.15 8.40 12.21
C ARG A 172 1.32 8.81 12.08
N PHE A 173 2.23 8.06 12.71
CA PHE A 173 3.67 8.30 12.54
C PHE A 173 4.11 8.04 11.10
N ARG A 174 3.72 6.91 10.48
CA ARG A 174 4.02 6.62 9.07
C ARG A 174 3.49 7.73 8.15
N GLN A 175 2.27 8.18 8.37
CA GLN A 175 1.67 9.28 7.63
C GLN A 175 2.51 10.58 7.72
N LEU A 176 2.91 10.95 8.93
CA LEU A 176 3.78 12.11 9.14
C LEU A 176 5.15 11.93 8.48
N VAL A 177 5.71 10.71 8.49
CA VAL A 177 6.96 10.41 7.77
C VAL A 177 6.79 10.61 6.28
N GLU A 178 5.73 10.08 5.67
CA GLU A 178 5.45 10.26 4.24
C GLU A 178 5.35 11.73 3.84
N MET A 179 4.71 12.55 4.65
CA MET A 179 4.58 13.99 4.39
C MET A 179 5.88 14.76 4.57
N ASN A 180 6.76 14.33 5.51
CA ASN A 180 7.85 15.18 6.00
C ASN A 180 9.26 14.58 5.87
N PHE A 181 9.45 13.37 5.35
CA PHE A 181 10.78 12.73 5.29
C PHE A 181 11.80 13.55 4.47
N ARG A 182 11.37 14.35 3.49
CA ARG A 182 12.24 15.24 2.69
C ARG A 182 12.61 16.52 3.42
N SER A 183 11.84 16.90 4.43
CA SER A 183 12.06 18.09 5.25
C SER A 183 13.04 17.83 6.41
N HIS A 184 13.57 16.61 6.50
CA HIS A 184 14.50 16.17 7.54
C HIS A 184 14.05 16.49 8.96
N TRP A 185 12.76 16.31 9.25
CA TRP A 185 12.22 16.49 10.60
C TRP A 185 13.00 15.65 11.61
N SER A 186 13.26 16.23 12.77
CA SER A 186 13.78 15.51 13.92
C SER A 186 12.69 14.60 14.52
N ILE A 187 13.11 13.55 15.23
CA ILE A 187 12.16 12.65 15.91
C ILE A 187 11.31 13.39 16.93
N VAL A 188 11.84 14.45 17.54
CA VAL A 188 11.08 15.31 18.45
C VAL A 188 9.93 16.04 17.73
N GLN A 189 10.15 16.53 16.51
CA GLN A 189 9.09 17.15 15.72
C GLN A 189 7.97 16.16 15.34
N TYR A 190 8.33 14.94 14.94
CA TYR A 190 7.35 13.89 14.71
C TYR A 190 6.55 13.55 15.97
N ALA A 191 7.23 13.38 17.11
CA ALA A 191 6.59 13.09 18.39
C ALA A 191 5.63 14.21 18.83
N SER A 192 6.07 15.46 18.69
CA SER A 192 5.26 16.66 18.98
C SER A 192 4.01 16.72 18.11
N ALA A 193 4.14 16.45 16.80
CA ALA A 193 2.99 16.41 15.88
C ALA A 193 1.99 15.30 16.21
N LEU A 194 2.44 14.21 16.86
CA LEU A 194 1.60 13.13 17.36
C LEU A 194 1.01 13.39 18.75
N GLY A 195 1.42 14.47 19.43
CA GLY A 195 1.00 14.77 20.80
C GLY A 195 1.59 13.82 21.86
N ILE A 196 2.77 13.21 21.60
CA ILE A 196 3.44 12.27 22.50
C ILE A 196 4.93 12.64 22.70
N SER A 197 5.57 12.03 23.70
CA SER A 197 7.01 12.16 23.88
C SER A 197 7.82 11.37 22.86
N ALA A 198 9.08 11.76 22.58
CA ALA A 198 10.00 11.03 21.70
C ALA A 198 10.26 9.61 22.23
N ASP A 199 10.33 9.41 23.54
CA ASP A 199 10.51 8.10 24.17
C ASP A 199 9.28 7.20 23.96
N ARG A 200 8.08 7.77 24.05
CA ARG A 200 6.84 7.02 23.76
C ARG A 200 6.80 6.59 22.29
N LEU A 201 7.17 7.50 21.36
CA LEU A 201 7.27 7.18 19.94
C LEU A 201 8.30 6.06 19.71
N HIS A 202 9.46 6.14 20.35
CA HIS A 202 10.49 5.10 20.26
C HIS A 202 9.99 3.75 20.76
N ALA A 203 9.36 3.71 21.92
CA ALA A 203 8.79 2.49 22.49
C ALA A 203 7.70 1.86 21.59
N VAL A 204 6.82 2.69 21.00
CA VAL A 204 5.76 2.24 20.08
C VAL A 204 6.37 1.65 18.80
N CYS A 205 7.33 2.33 18.16
CA CYS A 205 7.99 1.83 16.95
C CYS A 205 8.77 0.54 17.21
N THR A 206 9.54 0.48 18.30
CA THR A 206 10.35 -0.68 18.63
C THR A 206 9.47 -1.90 18.98
N SER A 207 8.39 -1.69 19.74
CA SER A 207 7.48 -2.79 20.11
C SER A 207 6.60 -3.28 18.97
N GLY A 208 6.23 -2.38 18.02
CA GLY A 208 5.32 -2.73 16.92
C GLY A 208 6.02 -3.17 15.63
N ILE A 209 7.20 -2.62 15.33
CA ILE A 209 7.92 -2.84 14.06
C ILE A 209 9.34 -3.39 14.30
N GLY A 210 9.82 -3.41 15.53
CA GLY A 210 11.20 -3.84 15.86
C GLY A 210 12.28 -2.81 15.47
N LYS A 211 11.91 -1.59 15.05
CA LYS A 211 12.83 -0.57 14.55
C LYS A 211 12.64 0.78 15.27
N SER A 212 13.72 1.56 15.37
CA SER A 212 13.61 2.92 15.91
C SER A 212 12.92 3.87 14.92
N PRO A 213 12.25 4.94 15.38
CA PRO A 213 11.65 5.96 14.51
C PRO A 213 12.66 6.55 13.51
N LYS A 214 13.90 6.80 13.95
CA LYS A 214 14.97 7.32 13.08
C LYS A 214 15.35 6.33 11.98
N ALA A 215 15.37 5.02 12.27
CA ALA A 215 15.62 4.00 11.27
C ALA A 215 14.52 4.00 10.21
N LEU A 216 13.25 4.05 10.62
CA LEU A 216 12.10 4.08 9.72
C LEU A 216 12.14 5.30 8.79
N VAL A 217 12.39 6.51 9.30
CA VAL A 217 12.53 7.72 8.48
C VAL A 217 13.71 7.59 7.50
N SER A 218 14.85 7.05 7.95
CA SER A 218 16.03 6.87 7.12
C SER A 218 15.79 5.84 6.01
N GLU A 219 15.13 4.73 6.30
CA GLU A 219 14.74 3.72 5.32
C GLU A 219 13.81 4.31 4.27
N ARG A 220 12.80 5.09 4.68
CA ARG A 220 11.89 5.75 3.73
C ARG A 220 12.63 6.70 2.80
N LEU A 221 13.55 7.50 3.33
CA LEU A 221 14.33 8.45 2.54
C LEU A 221 15.27 7.72 1.55
N ALA A 222 15.93 6.64 2.00
CA ALA A 222 16.80 5.82 1.14
C ALA A 222 16.00 5.13 0.03
N HIS A 223 14.80 4.65 0.35
CA HIS A 223 13.90 4.03 -0.60
C HIS A 223 13.47 5.00 -1.71
N GLU A 224 13.05 6.22 -1.34
CA GLU A 224 12.73 7.27 -2.31
C GLU A 224 13.93 7.61 -3.19
N ALA A 225 15.14 7.66 -2.61
CA ALA A 225 16.36 7.89 -3.36
C ALA A 225 16.61 6.78 -4.40
N ALA A 226 16.41 5.51 -4.02
CA ALA A 226 16.55 4.36 -4.90
C ALA A 226 15.55 4.41 -6.07
N LEU A 227 14.29 4.71 -5.79
CA LEU A 227 13.25 4.87 -6.81
C LEU A 227 13.60 5.96 -7.82
N ARG A 228 14.06 7.13 -7.34
CA ARG A 228 14.44 8.24 -8.23
C ARG A 228 15.71 7.95 -9.03
N LEU A 229 16.68 7.25 -8.44
CA LEU A 229 17.87 6.79 -9.15
C LEU A 229 17.55 5.84 -10.31
N ASP A 230 16.52 5.02 -10.14
CA ASP A 230 16.08 4.05 -11.14
C ASP A 230 15.22 4.69 -12.26
N ARG A 231 14.39 5.69 -11.91
CA ARG A 231 13.35 6.22 -12.80
C ARG A 231 13.68 7.58 -13.42
N SER A 232 14.65 8.33 -12.89
CA SER A 232 14.94 9.68 -13.35
C SER A 232 16.35 9.83 -13.93
N ALA A 233 16.49 10.75 -14.91
CA ALA A 233 17.76 11.17 -15.46
C ALA A 233 18.47 12.24 -14.63
N MET A 234 17.96 12.61 -13.44
CA MET A 234 18.55 13.60 -12.57
C MET A 234 19.99 13.25 -12.23
N THR A 235 20.86 14.26 -12.12
CA THR A 235 22.20 14.05 -11.57
C THR A 235 22.11 13.66 -10.10
N ILE A 236 23.15 13.00 -9.56
CA ILE A 236 23.18 12.61 -8.14
C ILE A 236 23.07 13.85 -7.23
N GLN A 237 23.66 14.97 -7.65
CA GLN A 237 23.55 16.24 -6.95
C GLN A 237 22.10 16.77 -6.93
N GLN A 238 21.45 16.84 -8.10
CA GLN A 238 20.05 17.28 -8.20
C GLN A 238 19.11 16.39 -7.39
N LEU A 239 19.35 15.08 -7.41
CA LEU A 239 18.59 14.14 -6.64
C LEU A 239 18.78 14.34 -5.14
N GLY A 240 20.01 14.51 -4.66
CA GLY A 240 20.30 14.85 -3.26
C GLY A 240 19.58 16.11 -2.81
N HIS A 241 19.64 17.19 -3.59
CA HIS A 241 18.91 18.43 -3.28
C HIS A 241 17.40 18.23 -3.26
N SER A 242 16.83 17.45 -4.18
CA SER A 242 15.39 17.16 -4.22
C SER A 242 14.89 16.33 -3.03
N LEU A 243 15.81 15.68 -2.32
CA LEU A 243 15.56 14.92 -1.09
C LEU A 243 15.94 15.69 0.18
N GLY A 244 16.25 16.98 0.06
CA GLY A 244 16.55 17.87 1.19
C GLY A 244 17.98 17.80 1.69
N PHE A 245 18.94 17.22 0.95
CA PHE A 245 20.36 17.25 1.30
C PHE A 245 21.01 18.50 0.74
N ASN A 246 21.66 19.27 1.59
CA ASN A 246 22.39 20.48 1.20
C ASN A 246 23.75 20.15 0.55
N ASP A 247 24.32 18.98 0.83
CA ASP A 247 25.61 18.53 0.34
C ASP A 247 25.51 17.17 -0.37
N PRO A 248 25.97 17.07 -1.62
CA PRO A 248 25.99 15.82 -2.39
C PRO A 248 26.84 14.71 -1.75
N ALA A 249 27.91 15.06 -1.04
CA ALA A 249 28.74 14.08 -0.34
C ALA A 249 27.99 13.49 0.86
N HIS A 250 27.24 14.33 1.59
CA HIS A 250 26.37 13.87 2.68
C HIS A 250 25.29 12.92 2.16
N PHE A 251 24.62 13.27 1.06
CA PHE A 251 23.66 12.35 0.40
C PHE A 251 24.32 11.04 0.00
N SER A 252 25.48 11.06 -0.67
CA SER A 252 26.16 9.86 -1.14
C SER A 252 26.58 8.95 0.02
N ASN A 253 27.04 9.50 1.12
CA ASN A 253 27.40 8.78 2.34
C ASN A 253 26.17 8.18 3.02
N PHE A 254 25.08 8.95 3.13
CA PHE A 254 23.80 8.47 3.63
C PHE A 254 23.31 7.28 2.82
N PHE A 255 23.23 7.43 1.49
CA PHE A 255 22.72 6.37 0.60
C PHE A 255 23.58 5.10 0.68
N ARG A 256 24.92 5.25 0.66
CA ARG A 256 25.85 4.10 0.80
C ARG A 256 25.68 3.38 2.13
N ARG A 257 25.46 4.10 3.22
CA ARG A 257 25.21 3.49 4.54
C ARG A 257 23.89 2.69 4.57
N MET A 258 22.85 3.19 3.88
CA MET A 258 21.54 2.55 3.87
C MET A 258 21.44 1.39 2.87
N MET A 259 22.05 1.53 1.69
CA MET A 259 21.90 0.61 0.55
C MET A 259 23.13 -0.26 0.30
N GLY A 260 24.22 -0.06 1.04
CA GLY A 260 25.49 -0.80 0.90
C GLY A 260 26.38 -0.34 -0.25
N ILE A 261 25.85 0.36 -1.25
CA ILE A 261 26.57 0.83 -2.45
C ILE A 261 26.33 2.33 -2.70
N SER A 262 27.22 2.96 -3.46
CA SER A 262 27.07 4.39 -3.79
C SER A 262 25.91 4.63 -4.76
N PRO A 263 25.29 5.85 -4.77
CA PRO A 263 24.20 6.18 -5.69
C PRO A 263 24.56 5.94 -7.16
N GLY A 264 25.79 6.27 -7.56
CA GLY A 264 26.28 6.06 -8.92
C GLY A 264 26.43 4.57 -9.29
N ALA A 265 26.93 3.75 -8.35
CA ALA A 265 27.03 2.30 -8.53
C ALA A 265 25.63 1.67 -8.64
N TYR A 266 24.71 2.07 -7.77
CA TYR A 266 23.32 1.63 -7.80
C TYR A 266 22.67 1.90 -9.16
N ARG A 267 22.78 3.14 -9.69
CA ARG A 267 22.21 3.51 -10.99
C ARG A 267 22.79 2.68 -12.13
N ARG A 268 24.11 2.44 -12.15
CA ARG A 268 24.75 1.60 -13.19
C ARG A 268 24.23 0.17 -13.14
N GLN A 269 24.24 -0.44 -11.97
CA GLN A 269 23.78 -1.82 -11.77
C GLN A 269 22.33 -2.01 -12.22
N ARG A 270 21.43 -1.06 -11.86
CA ARG A 270 20.02 -1.09 -12.29
C ARG A 270 19.89 -0.90 -13.80
N GLY A 271 20.68 -0.01 -14.41
CA GLY A 271 20.71 0.20 -15.86
C GLY A 271 21.22 -1.02 -16.64
N GLU A 272 22.19 -1.74 -16.13
CA GLU A 272 22.71 -3.00 -16.69
C GLU A 272 21.67 -4.13 -16.59
N ALA A 273 21.07 -4.34 -15.42
CA ALA A 273 20.00 -5.32 -15.22
C ALA A 273 18.81 -5.09 -16.17
N ARG A 274 18.44 -3.81 -16.39
CA ARG A 274 17.37 -3.44 -17.34
C ARG A 274 17.72 -3.79 -18.79
N ARG A 275 18.99 -3.64 -19.20
CA ARG A 275 19.43 -4.01 -20.55
C ARG A 275 19.47 -5.53 -20.75
N GLN A 276 19.73 -6.28 -19.71
CA GLN A 276 19.80 -7.75 -19.73
C GLN A 276 18.44 -8.43 -19.58
N GLY A 277 17.36 -7.66 -19.40
CA GLY A 277 16.01 -8.21 -19.18
C GLY A 277 15.82 -8.86 -17.79
N GLU A 278 16.82 -8.77 -16.92
CA GLU A 278 16.81 -9.26 -15.54
C GLU A 278 16.18 -8.21 -14.59
N LEU A 279 14.97 -7.75 -14.89
CA LEU A 279 14.30 -6.81 -14.01
C LEU A 279 13.80 -7.50 -12.74
N ALA A 280 14.62 -7.47 -11.69
CA ALA A 280 14.03 -7.41 -10.36
C ALA A 280 13.12 -6.17 -10.31
N PRO A 281 11.86 -6.28 -9.81
CA PRO A 281 10.97 -5.12 -9.71
C PRO A 281 11.71 -3.97 -9.01
N PRO A 282 11.50 -2.72 -9.40
CA PRO A 282 12.05 -1.58 -8.69
C PRO A 282 11.61 -1.70 -7.23
N ALA A 283 12.51 -1.34 -6.31
CA ALA A 283 12.16 -1.26 -4.90
C ALA A 283 10.81 -0.55 -4.77
N SER A 284 9.83 -1.22 -4.21
CA SER A 284 8.48 -0.69 -4.04
C SER A 284 8.42 0.13 -2.74
N PHE A 285 7.65 1.21 -2.68
CA PHE A 285 7.40 1.86 -1.39
C PHE A 285 6.68 0.92 -0.39
N ALA A 286 6.06 -0.14 -0.88
CA ALA A 286 5.48 -1.20 -0.06
C ALA A 286 6.54 -2.12 0.60
N ASP A 287 7.82 -2.04 0.20
CA ASP A 287 8.93 -2.73 0.86
C ASP A 287 9.41 -1.95 2.12
N TRP A 288 8.84 -0.79 2.38
CA TRP A 288 9.09 -0.04 3.59
C TRP A 288 8.12 -0.48 4.70
N PRO A 289 8.63 -0.87 5.89
CA PRO A 289 7.85 -1.39 7.00
C PRO A 289 6.91 -0.39 7.65
#